data_397224e51dbe7a568940820441bc057e
#
_entry.id   397224e51dbe7a568940820441bc057e
#
_cell.length_a   1.000
_cell.length_b   1.000
_cell.length_c   1.000
_cell.angle_alpha   90.00
_cell.angle_beta   90.00
_cell.angle_gamma   90.00
#
_symmetry.space_group_name_H-M   'P 1'
#
loop_
_entity.id
_entity.type
_entity.pdbx_description
1 polymer ?
#
loop_
_entity_poly.entity_id
_entity_poly.type
_entity_poly.pdbx_seq_one_letter_code
_entity_poly.pdbx_strand_id
1 'polypeptide(L)'
;VLEDFDWEDDRPLKYAFGEMVIYRLHPRGFTKHASSHTSNRGTFKAITEKIPYMKELGITTVELLPPNEFCEVMMPDQSDGNPYRSQEPTGRLNYWGYGEGFYFAPKASYSSGGLKRPAAEFCSLVKELHQNGLELIVELYFTGKENPSLILEAVRFWVMQYHVDGVHLSGYAPAGLLVRDPWLSETKLFATSWENAENGRVRHLGEYNDGFLVDMRSVLKGDEDQINKLIFRNRRNPAGFGVINYMANTNGFTMMDMVSYEMKHNEANGENNRDGTDYNHTWNCGVEGPTRKKKIVQMRRKQLRNAFLLLFLSQGTPLLQAGDEVGSTKNGNNNSYCQDNEISWINWNLLETNRDIFEFVKYVIAFRKEHSVFHMGTEPKNT
;
A
#
# COMPACT_ATOMS: atom_id res chain seq x y z
N VAL A 1 6.72 -6.53 -27.22
CA VAL A 1 7.30 -7.88 -27.22
C VAL A 1 8.33 -7.88 -26.10
N LEU A 2 8.10 -8.65 -25.03
CA LEU A 2 9.14 -8.94 -24.04
C LEU A 2 10.25 -9.70 -24.78
N GLU A 3 11.46 -9.16 -24.77
CA GLU A 3 12.66 -9.95 -25.10
C GLU A 3 12.70 -11.14 -24.12
N ASP A 4 13.19 -12.30 -24.53
CA ASP A 4 13.32 -13.48 -23.67
C ASP A 4 14.17 -13.09 -22.44
N PHE A 5 13.49 -12.81 -21.33
CA PHE A 5 14.15 -12.54 -20.06
C PHE A 5 14.50 -13.86 -19.40
N ASP A 6 15.75 -13.99 -18.98
CA ASP A 6 16.22 -15.20 -18.30
C ASP A 6 15.76 -15.23 -16.83
N TRP A 7 14.69 -15.92 -16.58
CA TRP A 7 14.13 -16.11 -15.24
C TRP A 7 14.91 -17.10 -14.38
N GLU A 8 15.83 -17.90 -15.00
CA GLU A 8 16.53 -19.00 -14.32
C GLU A 8 15.55 -19.95 -13.61
N ASP A 9 15.77 -20.26 -12.32
CA ASP A 9 14.89 -21.11 -11.51
C ASP A 9 13.83 -20.32 -10.71
N ASP A 10 13.41 -19.15 -11.18
CA ASP A 10 12.42 -18.31 -10.51
C ASP A 10 11.11 -19.04 -10.25
N ARG A 11 10.56 -18.91 -9.04
CA ARG A 11 9.32 -19.54 -8.61
C ARG A 11 8.54 -18.66 -7.64
N PRO A 12 7.20 -18.67 -7.72
CA PRO A 12 6.35 -18.02 -6.72
C PRO A 12 6.61 -18.58 -5.32
N LEU A 13 6.69 -17.70 -4.32
CA LEU A 13 6.98 -18.07 -2.92
C LEU A 13 5.77 -18.64 -2.19
N LYS A 14 4.55 -18.25 -2.57
CA LYS A 14 3.26 -18.78 -2.09
C LYS A 14 3.06 -18.71 -0.56
N TYR A 15 3.47 -17.61 0.07
CA TYR A 15 3.18 -17.41 1.50
C TYR A 15 1.68 -17.47 1.78
N ALA A 16 1.30 -18.16 2.85
CA ALA A 16 -0.07 -18.10 3.35
C ALA A 16 -0.36 -16.70 3.94
N PHE A 17 -1.62 -16.24 3.89
CA PHE A 17 -2.00 -14.91 4.41
C PHE A 17 -1.55 -14.65 5.85
N GLY A 18 -1.55 -15.67 6.72
CA GLY A 18 -1.06 -15.54 8.10
C GLY A 18 0.44 -15.26 8.20
N GLU A 19 1.22 -15.73 7.23
CA GLU A 19 2.68 -15.57 7.20
C GLU A 19 3.11 -14.23 6.59
N MET A 20 2.21 -13.57 5.86
CA MET A 20 2.51 -12.33 5.15
C MET A 20 2.61 -11.14 6.11
N VAL A 21 3.59 -10.30 5.83
CA VAL A 21 3.70 -8.92 6.31
C VAL A 21 3.91 -8.07 5.05
N ILE A 22 2.86 -7.34 4.67
CA ILE A 22 2.85 -6.57 3.43
C ILE A 22 3.49 -5.20 3.67
N TYR A 23 4.38 -4.79 2.77
CA TYR A 23 5.00 -3.47 2.75
C TYR A 23 4.60 -2.75 1.46
N ARG A 24 3.67 -1.79 1.59
CA ARG A 24 3.11 -1.06 0.47
C ARG A 24 3.93 0.20 0.19
N LEU A 25 4.38 0.37 -1.04
CA LEU A 25 5.23 1.49 -1.42
C LEU A 25 4.90 2.05 -2.81
N HIS A 26 5.24 3.32 -3.00
CA HIS A 26 5.19 3.96 -4.31
C HIS A 26 6.52 3.74 -5.04
N PRO A 27 6.54 3.20 -6.29
CA PRO A 27 7.78 2.85 -6.98
C PRO A 27 8.79 3.99 -7.06
N ARG A 28 8.32 5.21 -7.27
CA ARG A 28 9.17 6.40 -7.35
C ARG A 28 9.45 7.02 -5.97
N GLY A 29 8.41 7.27 -5.17
CA GLY A 29 8.53 7.98 -3.90
C GLY A 29 9.36 7.25 -2.85
N PHE A 30 9.45 5.93 -2.93
CA PHE A 30 10.21 5.11 -2.00
C PHE A 30 11.69 5.48 -1.95
N THR A 31 12.30 5.77 -3.10
CA THR A 31 13.74 6.05 -3.17
C THR A 31 14.10 7.41 -3.80
N LYS A 32 13.11 8.23 -4.19
CA LYS A 32 13.36 9.47 -4.93
C LYS A 32 14.10 10.53 -4.12
N HIS A 33 13.83 10.62 -2.82
CA HIS A 33 14.49 11.59 -1.94
C HIS A 33 16.01 11.35 -1.89
N ALA A 34 16.79 12.42 -1.84
CA ALA A 34 18.26 12.36 -1.88
C ALA A 34 18.84 11.48 -0.76
N SER A 35 18.21 11.47 0.42
CA SER A 35 18.64 10.66 1.58
C SER A 35 18.46 9.15 1.40
N SER A 36 17.90 8.69 0.28
CA SER A 36 17.82 7.25 -0.01
C SER A 36 19.18 6.62 -0.26
N HIS A 37 20.15 7.43 -0.70
CA HIS A 37 21.51 7.01 -1.10
C HIS A 37 21.53 5.88 -2.14
N THR A 38 20.46 5.74 -2.95
CA THR A 38 20.41 4.78 -4.04
C THR A 38 20.96 5.38 -5.33
N SER A 39 21.51 4.53 -6.19
CA SER A 39 22.18 4.95 -7.44
C SER A 39 21.19 5.51 -8.47
N ASN A 40 20.01 4.90 -8.60
CA ASN A 40 18.98 5.22 -9.58
C ASN A 40 17.68 5.62 -8.88
N ARG A 41 17.69 6.72 -8.14
CA ARG A 41 16.58 7.16 -7.30
C ARG A 41 15.25 7.24 -8.04
N GLY A 42 14.21 6.65 -7.45
CA GLY A 42 12.84 6.69 -7.96
C GLY A 42 12.59 5.71 -9.10
N THR A 43 13.33 4.61 -9.16
CA THR A 43 13.20 3.57 -10.19
C THR A 43 13.02 2.19 -9.60
N PHE A 44 12.59 1.23 -10.42
CA PHE A 44 12.52 -0.19 -10.04
C PHE A 44 13.86 -0.72 -9.54
N LYS A 45 14.96 -0.34 -10.23
CA LYS A 45 16.32 -0.73 -9.83
C LYS A 45 16.69 -0.21 -8.43
N ALA A 46 16.26 1.00 -8.07
CA ALA A 46 16.54 1.53 -6.74
C ALA A 46 15.78 0.80 -5.62
N ILE A 47 14.66 0.15 -5.93
CA ILE A 47 13.94 -0.68 -4.96
C ILE A 47 14.78 -1.90 -4.59
N THR A 48 15.49 -2.52 -5.53
CA THR A 48 16.36 -3.67 -5.25
C THR A 48 17.47 -3.33 -4.25
N GLU A 49 18.00 -2.11 -4.31
CA GLU A 49 19.01 -1.63 -3.36
C GLU A 49 18.49 -1.55 -1.90
N LYS A 50 17.16 -1.54 -1.72
CA LYS A 50 16.48 -1.51 -0.41
C LYS A 50 16.00 -2.89 0.08
N ILE A 51 16.23 -3.96 -0.66
CA ILE A 51 15.88 -5.33 -0.23
C ILE A 51 16.47 -5.68 1.14
N PRO A 52 17.75 -5.40 1.45
CA PRO A 52 18.29 -5.69 2.77
C PRO A 52 17.53 -5.00 3.92
N TYR A 53 17.11 -3.75 3.70
CA TYR A 53 16.29 -3.00 4.66
C TYR A 53 14.93 -3.67 4.90
N MET A 54 14.23 -4.05 3.84
CA MET A 54 12.93 -4.72 3.94
C MET A 54 13.05 -6.08 4.66
N LYS A 55 14.12 -6.82 4.40
CA LYS A 55 14.42 -8.07 5.12
C LYS A 55 14.74 -7.84 6.59
N GLU A 56 15.53 -6.82 6.90
CA GLU A 56 15.82 -6.43 8.28
C GLU A 56 14.54 -6.09 9.05
N LEU A 57 13.63 -5.35 8.43
CA LEU A 57 12.33 -5.00 9.01
C LEU A 57 11.43 -6.23 9.23
N GLY A 58 11.64 -7.30 8.47
CA GLY A 58 10.88 -8.54 8.57
C GLY A 58 9.72 -8.64 7.57
N ILE A 59 9.76 -7.88 6.49
CA ILE A 59 8.78 -7.93 5.41
C ILE A 59 8.85 -9.27 4.67
N THR A 60 7.72 -9.75 4.19
CA THR A 60 7.61 -10.95 3.34
C THR A 60 7.06 -10.63 1.96
N THR A 61 6.31 -9.54 1.84
CA THR A 61 5.58 -9.22 0.62
C THR A 61 5.64 -7.73 0.36
N VAL A 62 6.09 -7.34 -0.82
CA VAL A 62 6.08 -5.95 -1.28
C VAL A 62 4.83 -5.73 -2.10
N GLU A 63 4.14 -4.61 -1.89
CA GLU A 63 3.04 -4.18 -2.74
C GLU A 63 3.38 -2.83 -3.37
N LEU A 64 3.37 -2.77 -4.69
CA LEU A 64 3.63 -1.54 -5.45
C LEU A 64 2.33 -0.84 -5.83
N LEU A 65 2.25 0.48 -5.60
CA LEU A 65 1.27 1.33 -6.30
C LEU A 65 1.43 1.13 -7.81
N PRO A 66 0.46 1.53 -8.64
CA PRO A 66 0.43 1.19 -10.05
C PRO A 66 1.79 1.29 -10.75
N PRO A 67 2.43 0.16 -11.09
CA PRO A 67 3.71 0.14 -11.78
C PRO A 67 3.56 0.14 -13.31
N ASN A 68 2.32 0.03 -13.80
CA ASN A 68 2.01 0.09 -15.23
C ASN A 68 2.12 1.52 -15.77
N GLU A 69 2.21 1.67 -17.08
CA GLU A 69 2.22 2.97 -17.75
C GLU A 69 0.86 3.66 -17.63
N PHE A 70 0.86 4.93 -17.29
CA PHE A 70 -0.34 5.79 -17.19
C PHE A 70 0.02 7.24 -17.55
N CYS A 71 -1.00 8.05 -17.84
CA CYS A 71 -0.80 9.48 -18.13
C CYS A 71 -0.50 10.25 -16.83
N GLU A 72 0.67 10.87 -16.75
CA GLU A 72 1.08 11.69 -15.60
C GLU A 72 0.45 13.07 -15.61
N VAL A 73 0.03 13.55 -16.78
CA VAL A 73 -0.58 14.88 -16.94
C VAL A 73 -2.07 14.80 -16.68
N MET A 74 -2.53 15.51 -15.66
CA MET A 74 -3.95 15.54 -15.32
C MET A 74 -4.71 16.56 -16.17
N MET A 75 -5.69 16.07 -16.91
CA MET A 75 -6.63 16.89 -17.64
C MET A 75 -7.81 17.30 -16.75
N PRO A 76 -8.47 18.44 -17.03
CA PRO A 76 -9.70 18.80 -16.32
C PRO A 76 -10.77 17.72 -16.48
N ASP A 77 -11.51 17.47 -15.40
CA ASP A 77 -12.65 16.57 -15.48
C ASP A 77 -13.71 17.13 -16.43
N GLN A 78 -14.11 16.34 -17.41
CA GLN A 78 -15.12 16.69 -18.43
C GLN A 78 -16.47 16.00 -18.20
N SER A 79 -16.64 15.35 -17.04
CA SER A 79 -17.83 14.55 -16.74
C SER A 79 -19.14 15.34 -16.67
N ASP A 80 -19.07 16.67 -16.47
CA ASP A 80 -20.25 17.56 -16.41
C ASP A 80 -20.75 18.02 -17.78
N GLY A 81 -20.06 17.64 -18.88
CA GLY A 81 -20.46 18.00 -20.24
C GLY A 81 -20.39 19.50 -20.56
N ASN A 82 -19.69 20.31 -19.74
CA ASN A 82 -19.56 21.74 -19.97
C ASN A 82 -18.62 22.03 -21.14
N PRO A 83 -19.14 22.53 -22.31
CA PRO A 83 -18.32 22.76 -23.50
C PRO A 83 -17.34 23.94 -23.36
N TYR A 84 -17.50 24.76 -22.32
CA TYR A 84 -16.64 25.91 -22.04
C TYR A 84 -15.51 25.63 -21.07
N ARG A 85 -15.39 24.38 -20.59
CA ARG A 85 -14.29 24.00 -19.71
C ARG A 85 -12.97 24.04 -20.47
N SER A 86 -11.92 24.52 -19.81
CA SER A 86 -10.56 24.50 -20.35
C SER A 86 -10.16 23.08 -20.77
N GLN A 87 -9.54 22.96 -21.93
CA GLN A 87 -8.91 21.73 -22.41
C GLN A 87 -7.40 21.68 -22.07
N GLU A 88 -6.90 22.74 -21.44
CA GLU A 88 -5.52 22.80 -21.00
C GLU A 88 -5.29 21.92 -19.78
N PRO A 89 -4.11 21.31 -19.63
CA PRO A 89 -3.74 20.55 -18.44
C PRO A 89 -3.92 21.35 -17.15
N THR A 90 -4.31 20.67 -16.08
CA THR A 90 -4.53 21.31 -14.77
C THR A 90 -3.25 21.83 -14.11
N GLY A 91 -2.08 21.46 -14.62
CA GLY A 91 -0.79 21.70 -14.01
C GLY A 91 -0.46 20.74 -12.84
N ARG A 92 -1.40 19.85 -12.50
CA ARG A 92 -1.19 18.80 -11.48
C ARG A 92 -0.73 17.51 -12.14
N LEU A 93 0.08 16.74 -11.42
CA LEU A 93 0.56 15.43 -11.86
C LEU A 93 -0.30 14.31 -11.25
N ASN A 94 -0.54 13.25 -11.98
CA ASN A 94 -1.06 12.01 -11.46
C ASN A 94 0.09 11.21 -10.84
N TYR A 95 0.39 11.47 -9.57
CA TYR A 95 1.51 10.80 -8.90
C TYR A 95 1.17 9.38 -8.48
N TRP A 96 -0.05 9.12 -8.01
CA TRP A 96 -0.44 7.77 -7.56
C TRP A 96 -0.67 6.79 -8.71
N GLY A 97 -0.96 7.26 -9.93
CA GLY A 97 -1.25 6.41 -11.05
C GLY A 97 -2.71 5.94 -11.13
N TYR A 98 -3.62 6.57 -10.39
CA TYR A 98 -5.05 6.26 -10.45
C TYR A 98 -5.71 7.01 -11.61
N GLY A 99 -6.15 6.25 -12.62
CA GLY A 99 -6.71 6.76 -13.84
C GLY A 99 -6.62 5.73 -14.96
N GLU A 100 -6.93 6.13 -16.18
CA GLU A 100 -6.76 5.28 -17.36
C GLU A 100 -5.28 4.94 -17.56
N GLY A 101 -4.98 3.65 -17.78
CA GLY A 101 -3.63 3.15 -17.91
C GLY A 101 -3.39 2.31 -19.15
N PHE A 102 -2.12 2.10 -19.46
CA PHE A 102 -1.65 1.12 -20.43
C PHE A 102 -1.22 -0.14 -19.66
N TYR A 103 -2.16 -1.05 -19.49
CA TYR A 103 -2.08 -2.11 -18.50
C TYR A 103 -1.05 -3.23 -18.80
N PHE A 104 -0.45 -3.24 -19.98
CA PHE A 104 0.48 -4.31 -20.41
C PHE A 104 1.95 -3.88 -20.40
N ALA A 105 2.26 -2.70 -19.92
CA ALA A 105 3.63 -2.19 -19.92
C ALA A 105 3.99 -1.56 -18.56
N PRO A 106 5.15 -1.90 -17.99
CA PRO A 106 5.68 -1.17 -16.84
C PRO A 106 6.01 0.27 -17.20
N LYS A 107 5.85 1.15 -16.21
CA LYS A 107 6.02 2.59 -16.41
C LYS A 107 7.45 2.97 -16.74
N ALA A 108 7.63 3.62 -17.88
CA ALA A 108 8.93 3.99 -18.39
C ALA A 108 9.67 4.99 -17.48
N SER A 109 8.95 5.91 -16.82
CA SER A 109 9.56 6.87 -15.90
C SER A 109 10.02 6.25 -14.58
N TYR A 110 9.65 5.00 -14.30
CA TYR A 110 10.15 4.21 -13.15
C TYR A 110 11.33 3.31 -13.52
N SER A 111 11.82 3.38 -14.76
CA SER A 111 12.99 2.64 -15.19
C SER A 111 14.23 3.54 -15.22
N SER A 112 15.37 3.01 -14.78
CA SER A 112 16.67 3.69 -14.85
C SER A 112 17.14 3.95 -16.30
N GLY A 113 16.70 3.10 -17.23
CA GLY A 113 16.93 3.23 -18.67
C GLY A 113 15.87 4.03 -19.42
N GLY A 114 14.86 4.58 -18.73
CA GLY A 114 13.72 5.27 -19.33
C GLY A 114 12.96 4.37 -20.30
N LEU A 115 12.65 4.86 -21.49
CA LEU A 115 11.88 4.12 -22.51
C LEU A 115 12.57 2.85 -23.06
N LYS A 116 13.86 2.67 -22.80
CA LYS A 116 14.62 1.62 -23.50
C LYS A 116 14.37 0.21 -22.95
N ARG A 117 14.20 0.03 -21.62
CA ARG A 117 14.08 -1.32 -21.02
C ARG A 117 13.23 -1.38 -19.75
N PRO A 118 12.04 -0.75 -19.66
CA PRO A 118 11.25 -0.77 -18.43
C PRO A 118 10.80 -2.20 -18.05
N ALA A 119 10.44 -3.02 -19.05
CA ALA A 119 10.01 -4.40 -18.82
C ALA A 119 11.13 -5.28 -18.25
N ALA A 120 12.33 -5.22 -18.82
CA ALA A 120 13.47 -6.00 -18.32
C ALA A 120 13.91 -5.58 -16.92
N GLU A 121 13.88 -4.28 -16.61
CA GLU A 121 14.19 -3.78 -15.27
C GLU A 121 13.13 -4.21 -14.25
N PHE A 122 11.86 -4.22 -14.64
CA PHE A 122 10.79 -4.74 -13.78
C PHE A 122 10.94 -6.25 -13.54
N CYS A 123 11.23 -7.05 -14.58
CA CYS A 123 11.52 -8.48 -14.42
C CYS A 123 12.71 -8.71 -13.47
N SER A 124 13.78 -7.90 -13.58
CA SER A 124 14.93 -7.98 -12.67
C SER A 124 14.52 -7.70 -11.22
N LEU A 125 13.64 -6.70 -10.99
CA LEU A 125 13.12 -6.42 -9.65
C LEU A 125 12.38 -7.63 -9.08
N VAL A 126 11.47 -8.26 -9.85
CA VAL A 126 10.70 -9.43 -9.40
C VAL A 126 11.64 -10.57 -9.03
N LYS A 127 12.56 -10.91 -9.95
CA LYS A 127 13.55 -11.99 -9.76
C LYS A 127 14.41 -11.76 -8.50
N GLU A 128 14.92 -10.53 -8.30
CA GLU A 128 15.71 -10.20 -7.11
C GLU A 128 14.89 -10.27 -5.82
N LEU A 129 13.61 -9.85 -5.84
CA LEU A 129 12.73 -9.98 -4.70
C LEU A 129 12.53 -11.47 -4.34
N HIS A 130 12.18 -12.32 -5.31
CA HIS A 130 11.99 -13.76 -5.10
C HIS A 130 13.24 -14.45 -4.57
N GLN A 131 14.41 -14.16 -5.15
CA GLN A 131 15.69 -14.69 -4.67
C GLN A 131 15.99 -14.31 -3.21
N ASN A 132 15.42 -13.22 -2.74
CA ASN A 132 15.54 -12.76 -1.35
C ASN A 132 14.36 -13.15 -0.45
N GLY A 133 13.43 -13.98 -0.93
CA GLY A 133 12.28 -14.45 -0.17
C GLY A 133 11.19 -13.39 0.02
N LEU A 134 11.04 -12.47 -0.92
CA LEU A 134 10.00 -11.43 -0.93
C LEU A 134 9.05 -11.62 -2.11
N GLU A 135 7.76 -11.76 -1.83
CA GLU A 135 6.71 -11.73 -2.86
C GLU A 135 6.52 -10.31 -3.40
N LEU A 136 6.01 -10.22 -4.62
CA LEU A 136 5.59 -8.97 -5.23
C LEU A 136 4.12 -8.98 -5.62
N ILE A 137 3.36 -8.03 -5.06
CA ILE A 137 2.00 -7.69 -5.46
C ILE A 137 2.04 -6.37 -6.22
N VAL A 138 1.33 -6.27 -7.33
CA VAL A 138 1.18 -5.01 -8.06
C VAL A 138 -0.24 -4.49 -7.99
N GLU A 139 -0.40 -3.20 -7.78
CA GLU A 139 -1.70 -2.57 -7.88
C GLU A 139 -1.99 -2.18 -9.33
N LEU A 140 -3.17 -2.54 -9.82
CA LEU A 140 -3.70 -2.09 -11.10
C LEU A 140 -5.01 -1.35 -10.82
N TYR A 141 -5.07 -0.08 -11.21
CA TYR A 141 -6.25 0.74 -11.05
C TYR A 141 -7.11 0.71 -12.30
N PHE A 142 -8.39 0.37 -12.14
CA PHE A 142 -9.37 0.36 -13.22
C PHE A 142 -10.50 1.35 -12.93
N THR A 143 -10.85 2.15 -13.93
CA THR A 143 -11.86 3.20 -13.80
C THR A 143 -13.30 2.66 -13.80
N GLY A 144 -13.48 1.39 -14.24
CA GLY A 144 -14.78 0.77 -14.46
C GLY A 144 -15.35 1.00 -15.87
N LYS A 145 -14.62 1.72 -16.73
CA LYS A 145 -14.96 1.91 -18.15
C LYS A 145 -14.33 0.83 -19.04
N GLU A 146 -13.32 0.14 -18.52
CA GLU A 146 -12.60 -0.93 -19.22
C GLU A 146 -13.49 -2.16 -19.40
N ASN A 147 -13.33 -2.83 -20.54
CA ASN A 147 -13.99 -4.11 -20.75
C ASN A 147 -13.48 -5.14 -19.72
N PRO A 148 -14.36 -5.88 -19.02
CA PRO A 148 -13.95 -6.90 -18.04
C PRO A 148 -12.96 -7.93 -18.58
N SER A 149 -13.04 -8.28 -19.88
CA SER A 149 -12.09 -9.17 -20.53
C SER A 149 -10.68 -8.55 -20.63
N LEU A 150 -10.58 -7.24 -20.87
CA LEU A 150 -9.30 -6.52 -20.85
C LEU A 150 -8.66 -6.58 -19.46
N ILE A 151 -9.48 -6.40 -18.41
CA ILE A 151 -9.00 -6.49 -17.01
C ILE A 151 -8.45 -7.90 -16.74
N LEU A 152 -9.18 -8.94 -17.11
CA LEU A 152 -8.72 -10.31 -16.95
C LEU A 152 -7.40 -10.57 -17.68
N GLU A 153 -7.29 -10.14 -18.94
CA GLU A 153 -6.08 -10.33 -19.73
C GLU A 153 -4.90 -9.52 -19.16
N ALA A 154 -5.13 -8.31 -18.64
CA ALA A 154 -4.10 -7.55 -17.96
C ALA A 154 -3.57 -8.27 -16.71
N VAL A 155 -4.47 -8.78 -15.86
CA VAL A 155 -4.09 -9.52 -14.65
C VAL A 155 -3.29 -10.78 -15.02
N ARG A 156 -3.77 -11.59 -15.96
CA ARG A 156 -3.04 -12.75 -16.47
C ARG A 156 -1.66 -12.39 -17.01
N PHE A 157 -1.59 -11.28 -17.77
CA PHE A 157 -0.35 -10.80 -18.36
C PHE A 157 0.72 -10.51 -17.30
N TRP A 158 0.37 -9.76 -16.24
CA TRP A 158 1.30 -9.47 -15.16
C TRP A 158 1.77 -10.72 -14.43
N VAL A 159 0.88 -11.66 -14.18
CA VAL A 159 1.21 -12.94 -13.52
C VAL A 159 2.10 -13.81 -14.41
N MET A 160 1.75 -13.95 -15.69
CA MET A 160 2.43 -14.90 -16.58
C MET A 160 3.71 -14.35 -17.20
N GLN A 161 3.78 -13.04 -17.45
CA GLN A 161 4.93 -12.42 -18.12
C GLN A 161 5.90 -11.76 -17.14
N TYR A 162 5.39 -11.22 -16.04
CA TYR A 162 6.22 -10.54 -15.03
C TYR A 162 6.37 -11.35 -13.73
N HIS A 163 5.79 -12.54 -13.65
CA HIS A 163 5.89 -13.44 -12.50
C HIS A 163 5.49 -12.82 -11.16
N VAL A 164 4.58 -11.83 -11.17
CA VAL A 164 4.09 -11.26 -9.92
C VAL A 164 3.27 -12.29 -9.14
N ASP A 165 3.40 -12.32 -7.81
CA ASP A 165 2.70 -13.27 -6.94
C ASP A 165 1.22 -12.91 -6.75
N GLY A 166 0.84 -11.68 -7.07
CA GLY A 166 -0.54 -11.25 -7.00
C GLY A 166 -0.78 -9.86 -7.57
N VAL A 167 -2.08 -9.53 -7.65
CA VAL A 167 -2.56 -8.26 -8.15
C VAL A 167 -3.59 -7.68 -7.18
N HIS A 168 -3.39 -6.41 -6.79
CA HIS A 168 -4.39 -5.61 -6.11
C HIS A 168 -5.20 -4.83 -7.16
N LEU A 169 -6.50 -5.15 -7.25
CA LEU A 169 -7.42 -4.44 -8.12
C LEU A 169 -8.06 -3.30 -7.36
N SER A 170 -7.70 -2.08 -7.71
CA SER A 170 -8.29 -0.86 -7.14
C SER A 170 -9.21 -0.17 -8.16
N GLY A 171 -10.12 0.66 -7.66
CA GLY A 171 -11.20 1.21 -8.46
C GLY A 171 -12.28 0.19 -8.77
N TYR A 172 -12.21 -0.51 -9.89
CA TYR A 172 -13.18 -1.53 -10.28
C TYR A 172 -12.54 -2.92 -10.38
N ALA A 173 -13.23 -3.94 -9.86
CA ALA A 173 -12.80 -5.33 -9.95
C ALA A 173 -13.96 -6.23 -10.42
N PRO A 174 -13.88 -6.88 -11.60
CA PRO A 174 -14.88 -7.86 -12.07
C PRO A 174 -14.72 -9.19 -11.32
N ALA A 175 -15.04 -9.21 -10.02
CA ALA A 175 -14.75 -10.28 -9.07
C ALA A 175 -15.20 -11.67 -9.59
N GLY A 176 -16.42 -11.79 -10.11
CA GLY A 176 -16.96 -13.05 -10.58
C GLY A 176 -16.21 -13.66 -11.77
N LEU A 177 -15.54 -12.82 -12.58
CA LEU A 177 -14.72 -13.27 -13.71
C LEU A 177 -13.33 -13.75 -13.22
N LEU A 178 -12.69 -12.96 -12.35
CA LEU A 178 -11.35 -13.22 -11.86
C LEU A 178 -11.27 -14.46 -10.97
N VAL A 179 -12.24 -14.63 -10.06
CA VAL A 179 -12.28 -15.76 -9.12
C VAL A 179 -12.44 -17.10 -9.81
N ARG A 180 -13.11 -17.14 -10.96
CA ARG A 180 -13.35 -18.37 -11.73
C ARG A 180 -12.26 -18.69 -12.75
N ASP A 181 -11.27 -17.82 -12.85
CA ASP A 181 -10.20 -18.01 -13.83
C ASP A 181 -9.21 -19.09 -13.38
N PRO A 182 -9.02 -20.18 -14.18
CA PRO A 182 -8.14 -21.28 -13.78
C PRO A 182 -6.66 -20.90 -13.74
N TRP A 183 -6.23 -19.90 -14.52
CA TRP A 183 -4.84 -19.42 -14.51
C TRP A 183 -4.51 -18.61 -13.27
N LEU A 184 -5.53 -18.03 -12.63
CA LEU A 184 -5.38 -17.19 -11.43
C LEU A 184 -5.70 -17.94 -10.13
N SER A 185 -5.94 -19.27 -10.19
CA SER A 185 -6.39 -20.08 -9.06
C SER A 185 -5.43 -20.09 -7.86
N GLU A 186 -4.15 -19.81 -8.08
CA GLU A 186 -3.12 -19.72 -7.02
C GLU A 186 -2.54 -18.30 -6.88
N THR A 187 -3.00 -17.35 -7.70
CA THR A 187 -2.55 -15.95 -7.67
C THR A 187 -3.27 -15.18 -6.56
N LYS A 188 -2.55 -14.42 -5.77
CA LYS A 188 -3.15 -13.54 -4.77
C LYS A 188 -3.88 -12.39 -5.45
N LEU A 189 -5.17 -12.27 -5.20
CA LEU A 189 -6.01 -11.20 -5.74
C LEU A 189 -6.55 -10.36 -4.59
N PHE A 190 -6.19 -9.09 -4.55
CA PHE A 190 -6.65 -8.15 -3.54
C PHE A 190 -7.69 -7.21 -4.12
N ALA A 191 -8.73 -6.92 -3.35
CA ALA A 191 -9.76 -5.94 -3.68
C ALA A 191 -10.43 -5.43 -2.40
N THR A 192 -11.30 -4.44 -2.55
CA THR A 192 -12.07 -3.86 -1.42
C THR A 192 -13.08 -4.86 -0.85
N SER A 193 -13.67 -5.73 -1.67
CA SER A 193 -14.62 -6.76 -1.23
C SER A 193 -14.68 -7.93 -2.19
N TRP A 194 -14.88 -9.13 -1.63
CA TRP A 194 -15.11 -10.37 -2.35
C TRP A 194 -16.45 -11.03 -1.98
N GLU A 195 -17.37 -10.31 -1.33
CA GLU A 195 -18.64 -10.84 -0.80
C GLU A 195 -19.52 -11.54 -1.84
N ASN A 196 -19.44 -11.10 -3.10
CA ASN A 196 -20.19 -11.72 -4.22
C ASN A 196 -19.41 -12.82 -4.94
N ALA A 197 -18.23 -13.17 -4.48
CA ALA A 197 -17.46 -14.28 -5.03
C ALA A 197 -17.95 -15.59 -4.40
N GLU A 198 -18.85 -16.29 -5.10
CA GLU A 198 -19.59 -17.49 -4.63
C GLU A 198 -18.73 -18.73 -4.26
N ASN A 199 -17.45 -18.61 -4.05
CA ASN A 199 -16.58 -19.75 -3.74
C ASN A 199 -15.79 -19.55 -2.45
N GLY A 200 -16.49 -19.65 -1.32
CA GLY A 200 -15.95 -19.50 0.05
C GLY A 200 -14.87 -20.51 0.49
N ARG A 201 -14.02 -21.00 -0.41
CA ARG A 201 -12.94 -21.93 -0.06
C ARG A 201 -11.58 -21.57 -0.65
N VAL A 202 -11.48 -20.48 -1.41
CA VAL A 202 -10.23 -20.16 -2.13
C VAL A 202 -9.48 -19.08 -1.40
N ARG A 203 -8.47 -19.46 -0.61
CA ARG A 203 -7.66 -18.53 0.20
C ARG A 203 -6.54 -17.84 -0.59
N HIS A 204 -6.75 -17.53 -1.86
CA HIS A 204 -5.89 -16.60 -2.61
C HIS A 204 -6.51 -15.20 -2.75
N LEU A 205 -7.74 -15.00 -2.25
CA LEU A 205 -8.42 -13.71 -2.27
C LEU A 205 -8.12 -12.93 -0.99
N GLY A 206 -7.75 -11.66 -1.11
CA GLY A 206 -7.48 -10.76 -0.01
C GLY A 206 -8.41 -9.56 -0.02
N GLU A 207 -9.11 -9.31 1.10
CA GLU A 207 -9.98 -8.15 1.29
C GLU A 207 -9.24 -7.04 2.03
N TYR A 208 -9.19 -5.85 1.44
CA TYR A 208 -8.73 -4.64 2.11
C TYR A 208 -9.73 -4.21 3.18
N ASN A 209 -9.28 -4.15 4.42
CA ASN A 209 -10.15 -3.93 5.58
C ASN A 209 -10.12 -2.46 6.04
N ASP A 210 -10.79 -1.56 5.30
CA ASP A 210 -10.95 -0.15 5.67
C ASP A 210 -11.55 0.01 7.07
N GLY A 211 -12.46 -0.87 7.43
CA GLY A 211 -13.09 -0.85 8.75
C GLY A 211 -12.11 -1.10 9.89
N PHE A 212 -11.00 -1.79 9.66
CA PHE A 212 -9.93 -1.92 10.67
C PHE A 212 -9.31 -0.56 10.99
N LEU A 213 -8.93 0.19 9.97
CA LEU A 213 -8.38 1.55 10.12
C LEU A 213 -9.35 2.44 10.91
N VAL A 214 -10.61 2.49 10.51
CA VAL A 214 -11.63 3.35 11.15
C VAL A 214 -11.82 2.98 12.61
N ASP A 215 -12.10 1.71 12.90
CA ASP A 215 -12.42 1.25 14.25
C ASP A 215 -11.20 1.32 15.19
N MET A 216 -10.00 0.93 14.71
CA MET A 216 -8.80 0.95 15.56
C MET A 216 -8.28 2.37 15.82
N ARG A 217 -8.44 3.30 14.88
CA ARG A 217 -8.16 4.72 15.13
C ARG A 217 -9.12 5.30 16.16
N SER A 218 -10.42 4.97 16.08
CA SER A 218 -11.41 5.37 17.08
C SER A 218 -11.10 4.81 18.48
N VAL A 219 -10.60 3.56 18.56
CA VAL A 219 -10.11 2.97 19.83
C VAL A 219 -8.94 3.78 20.37
N LEU A 220 -7.94 4.09 19.54
CA LEU A 220 -6.76 4.86 19.95
C LEU A 220 -7.08 6.29 20.39
N LYS A 221 -8.06 6.90 19.74
CA LYS A 221 -8.56 8.23 20.07
C LYS A 221 -9.29 8.25 21.42
N GLY A 222 -9.86 7.10 21.83
CA GLY A 222 -10.61 6.96 23.06
C GLY A 222 -12.11 7.29 22.90
N ASP A 223 -12.65 7.10 21.70
CA ASP A 223 -14.09 7.25 21.44
C ASP A 223 -14.89 6.24 22.28
N GLU A 224 -16.11 6.58 22.64
CA GLU A 224 -16.98 5.72 23.43
C GLU A 224 -17.45 4.49 22.64
N ASP A 225 -17.83 3.43 23.33
CA ASP A 225 -18.42 2.18 22.78
C ASP A 225 -17.57 1.43 21.73
N GLN A 226 -16.24 1.55 21.80
CA GLN A 226 -15.33 0.90 20.82
C GLN A 226 -14.94 -0.54 21.19
N ILE A 227 -15.25 -1.04 22.38
CA ILE A 227 -14.82 -2.38 22.87
C ILE A 227 -15.25 -3.52 21.93
N ASN A 228 -16.50 -3.54 21.52
CA ASN A 228 -17.03 -4.60 20.64
C ASN A 228 -16.36 -4.55 19.25
N LYS A 229 -16.08 -3.35 18.75
CA LYS A 229 -15.37 -3.17 17.48
C LYS A 229 -13.93 -3.63 17.58
N LEU A 230 -13.23 -3.28 18.67
CA LEU A 230 -11.88 -3.76 18.93
C LEU A 230 -11.81 -5.28 18.91
N ILE A 231 -12.70 -5.97 19.66
CA ILE A 231 -12.76 -7.43 19.73
C ILE A 231 -13.05 -8.02 18.34
N PHE A 232 -14.03 -7.48 17.62
CA PHE A 232 -14.41 -7.93 16.28
C PHE A 232 -13.23 -7.82 15.30
N ARG A 233 -12.60 -6.63 15.22
CA ARG A 233 -11.48 -6.40 14.28
C ARG A 233 -10.25 -7.20 14.63
N ASN A 234 -9.95 -7.34 15.93
CA ASN A 234 -8.78 -8.10 16.39
C ASN A 234 -8.85 -9.58 15.99
N ARG A 235 -10.03 -10.19 16.05
CA ARG A 235 -10.22 -11.63 15.77
C ARG A 235 -10.59 -11.97 14.34
N ARG A 236 -11.00 -10.99 13.50
CA ARG A 236 -11.54 -11.23 12.16
C ARG A 236 -10.54 -11.94 11.25
N ASN A 237 -10.86 -13.18 10.88
CA ASN A 237 -10.06 -14.00 9.96
C ASN A 237 -10.96 -15.07 9.31
N PRO A 238 -11.86 -14.70 8.38
CA PRO A 238 -12.80 -15.61 7.76
C PRO A 238 -12.09 -16.70 6.96
N ALA A 239 -12.73 -17.86 6.81
CA ALA A 239 -12.16 -19.01 6.12
C ALA A 239 -12.08 -18.81 4.59
N GLY A 240 -12.96 -17.98 4.01
CA GLY A 240 -13.12 -17.83 2.56
C GLY A 240 -12.09 -16.94 1.87
N PHE A 241 -11.53 -15.97 2.60
CA PHE A 241 -10.55 -15.01 2.06
C PHE A 241 -9.63 -14.49 3.17
N GLY A 242 -8.48 -13.96 2.77
CA GLY A 242 -7.59 -13.24 3.67
C GLY A 242 -8.11 -11.83 3.97
N VAL A 243 -7.83 -11.31 5.13
CA VAL A 243 -8.18 -9.93 5.55
C VAL A 243 -6.90 -9.14 5.69
N ILE A 244 -6.78 -8.05 4.93
CA ILE A 244 -5.60 -7.18 4.94
C ILE A 244 -5.91 -5.99 5.82
N ASN A 245 -5.24 -5.93 6.98
CA ASN A 245 -5.42 -4.88 7.98
C ASN A 245 -4.36 -3.80 7.84
N TYR A 246 -4.73 -2.55 8.02
CA TYR A 246 -3.82 -1.40 8.01
C TYR A 246 -4.32 -0.27 8.91
N MET A 247 -3.38 0.51 9.46
CA MET A 247 -3.63 1.71 10.25
C MET A 247 -3.49 2.99 9.43
N ALA A 248 -2.78 2.91 8.30
CA ALA A 248 -2.61 3.95 7.30
C ALA A 248 -2.54 3.33 5.91
N ASN A 249 -2.94 4.08 4.90
CA ASN A 249 -2.91 3.68 3.50
C ASN A 249 -2.45 4.88 2.65
N THR A 250 -2.30 4.68 1.35
CA THR A 250 -1.90 5.72 0.39
C THR A 250 -2.83 6.93 0.46
N ASN A 251 -4.14 6.68 0.47
CA ASN A 251 -5.17 7.69 0.67
C ASN A 251 -5.45 7.84 2.17
N GLY A 252 -5.17 9.00 2.72
CA GLY A 252 -5.34 9.30 4.13
C GLY A 252 -4.04 9.74 4.82
N PHE A 253 -4.13 9.94 6.12
CA PHE A 253 -2.97 10.30 6.94
C PHE A 253 -1.99 9.13 7.10
N THR A 254 -0.69 9.44 7.14
CA THR A 254 0.33 8.52 7.65
C THR A 254 0.06 8.21 9.13
N MET A 255 0.72 7.21 9.68
CA MET A 255 0.59 6.91 11.11
C MET A 255 1.13 8.04 11.99
N MET A 256 2.16 8.77 11.55
CA MET A 256 2.64 9.97 12.25
C MET A 256 1.63 11.12 12.17
N ASP A 257 1.02 11.33 11.00
CA ASP A 257 0.00 12.37 10.84
C ASP A 257 -1.27 12.03 11.63
N MET A 258 -1.64 10.76 11.74
CA MET A 258 -2.76 10.28 12.55
C MET A 258 -2.67 10.72 14.02
N VAL A 259 -1.48 10.87 14.57
CA VAL A 259 -1.24 11.30 15.96
C VAL A 259 -0.82 12.77 16.07
N SER A 260 -0.78 13.48 14.95
CA SER A 260 -0.26 14.85 14.86
C SER A 260 -1.26 15.86 14.30
N TYR A 261 -2.28 15.40 13.58
CA TYR A 261 -3.26 16.26 12.92
C TYR A 261 -4.68 15.76 13.14
N GLU A 262 -5.60 16.68 13.38
CA GLU A 262 -7.05 16.42 13.35
C GLU A 262 -7.68 16.91 12.05
N MET A 263 -7.16 17.99 11.50
CA MET A 263 -7.62 18.57 10.25
C MET A 263 -6.68 18.21 9.10
N LYS A 264 -7.24 18.10 7.89
CA LYS A 264 -6.44 17.95 6.68
C LYS A 264 -5.76 19.25 6.29
N HIS A 265 -4.56 19.14 5.71
CA HIS A 265 -3.76 20.27 5.22
C HIS A 265 -3.33 19.96 3.76
N ASN A 266 -4.31 20.06 2.85
CA ASN A 266 -4.14 19.74 1.43
C ASN A 266 -3.92 20.98 0.54
N GLU A 267 -3.57 22.13 1.12
CA GLU A 267 -3.40 23.39 0.39
C GLU A 267 -2.39 23.27 -0.75
N ALA A 268 -1.34 22.47 -0.56
CA ALA A 268 -0.33 22.20 -1.59
C ALA A 268 -0.89 21.53 -2.86
N ASN A 269 -2.07 20.90 -2.80
CA ASN A 269 -2.72 20.27 -3.93
C ASN A 269 -3.38 21.28 -4.89
N GLY A 270 -3.49 22.56 -4.48
CA GLY A 270 -4.07 23.62 -5.31
C GLY A 270 -5.60 23.55 -5.46
N GLU A 271 -6.29 22.87 -4.53
CA GLU A 271 -7.75 22.69 -4.54
C GLU A 271 -8.44 23.41 -3.36
N ASN A 272 -7.76 24.42 -2.80
CA ASN A 272 -8.24 25.19 -1.65
C ASN A 272 -8.65 24.31 -0.44
N ASN A 273 -7.91 23.21 -0.23
CA ASN A 273 -8.15 22.25 0.85
C ASN A 273 -9.57 21.61 0.81
N ARG A 274 -10.18 21.49 -0.38
CA ARG A 274 -11.50 20.88 -0.55
C ARG A 274 -11.44 19.38 -0.83
N ASP A 275 -10.32 18.90 -1.35
CA ASP A 275 -10.03 17.52 -1.66
C ASP A 275 -9.71 16.68 -0.42
N GLY A 276 -9.82 15.37 -0.53
CA GLY A 276 -9.61 14.44 0.58
C GLY A 276 -10.75 14.45 1.59
N THR A 277 -10.69 13.54 2.56
CA THR A 277 -11.71 13.42 3.61
C THR A 277 -11.52 14.44 4.72
N ASP A 278 -12.63 15.00 5.24
CA ASP A 278 -12.59 15.95 6.36
C ASP A 278 -12.40 15.24 7.71
N TYR A 279 -12.87 14.01 7.85
CA TYR A 279 -12.80 13.28 9.12
C TYR A 279 -11.88 12.04 8.98
N ASN A 280 -10.77 12.05 9.73
CA ASN A 280 -9.71 11.06 9.62
C ASN A 280 -9.63 10.08 10.80
N HIS A 281 -10.56 10.14 11.76
CA HIS A 281 -10.54 9.32 12.98
C HIS A 281 -9.21 9.49 13.76
N THR A 282 -8.75 10.71 13.94
CA THR A 282 -7.41 11.01 14.47
C THR A 282 -7.48 11.86 15.73
N TRP A 283 -6.35 11.89 16.44
CA TRP A 283 -6.14 12.76 17.60
C TRP A 283 -4.74 13.34 17.54
N ASN A 284 -4.63 14.67 17.52
CA ASN A 284 -3.35 15.39 17.46
C ASN A 284 -2.54 15.39 18.77
N CYS A 285 -3.03 14.69 19.81
CA CYS A 285 -2.44 14.67 21.15
C CYS A 285 -2.38 16.04 21.82
N GLY A 286 -3.26 16.97 21.43
CA GLY A 286 -3.41 18.30 22.04
C GLY A 286 -2.62 19.43 21.36
N VAL A 287 -1.98 19.17 20.21
CA VAL A 287 -1.31 20.19 19.38
C VAL A 287 -1.43 19.80 17.92
N GLU A 288 -2.00 20.68 17.10
CA GLU A 288 -2.06 20.48 15.65
C GLU A 288 -0.67 20.66 15.02
N GLY A 289 -0.22 19.67 14.24
CA GLY A 289 1.03 19.73 13.52
C GLY A 289 2.30 19.57 14.36
N PRO A 290 3.46 20.02 13.85
CA PRO A 290 4.75 19.83 14.50
C PRO A 290 4.85 20.52 15.87
N THR A 291 5.50 19.86 16.83
CA THR A 291 5.69 20.44 18.17
C THR A 291 6.98 19.95 18.82
N ARG A 292 7.58 20.80 19.68
CA ARG A 292 8.72 20.47 20.53
C ARG A 292 8.33 20.23 22.00
N LYS A 293 7.03 20.27 22.34
CA LYS A 293 6.55 20.02 23.70
C LYS A 293 6.77 18.55 24.06
N LYS A 294 7.71 18.28 24.96
CA LYS A 294 8.14 16.91 25.33
C LYS A 294 6.97 15.98 25.66
N LYS A 295 5.99 16.44 26.44
CA LYS A 295 4.81 15.62 26.81
C LYS A 295 3.99 15.19 25.60
N ILE A 296 3.80 16.09 24.62
CA ILE A 296 3.06 15.80 23.39
C ILE A 296 3.84 14.79 22.52
N VAL A 297 5.14 15.04 22.32
CA VAL A 297 6.00 14.13 21.55
C VAL A 297 5.99 12.72 22.16
N GLN A 298 6.10 12.61 23.48
CA GLN A 298 6.03 11.32 24.19
C GLN A 298 4.66 10.64 24.01
N MET A 299 3.57 11.40 24.08
CA MET A 299 2.22 10.89 23.86
C MET A 299 2.06 10.37 22.43
N ARG A 300 2.48 11.13 21.41
CA ARG A 300 2.46 10.70 20.01
C ARG A 300 3.24 9.41 19.80
N ARG A 301 4.44 9.29 20.34
CA ARG A 301 5.27 8.06 20.29
C ARG A 301 4.59 6.87 20.97
N LYS A 302 3.91 7.11 22.11
CA LYS A 302 3.11 6.08 22.78
C LYS A 302 1.96 5.60 21.89
N GLN A 303 1.19 6.53 21.32
CA GLN A 303 0.07 6.20 20.44
C GLN A 303 0.50 5.49 19.15
N LEU A 304 1.64 5.86 18.57
CA LEU A 304 2.23 5.11 17.45
C LEU A 304 2.54 3.66 17.82
N ARG A 305 3.18 3.43 18.98
CA ARG A 305 3.45 2.07 19.43
C ARG A 305 2.18 1.27 19.67
N ASN A 306 1.15 1.89 20.26
CA ASN A 306 -0.16 1.26 20.43
C ASN A 306 -0.79 0.88 19.08
N ALA A 307 -0.68 1.77 18.07
CA ALA A 307 -1.17 1.51 16.72
C ALA A 307 -0.47 0.32 16.06
N PHE A 308 0.86 0.22 16.17
CA PHE A 308 1.61 -0.93 15.68
C PHE A 308 1.24 -2.23 16.41
N LEU A 309 1.04 -2.17 17.74
CA LEU A 309 0.57 -3.35 18.49
C LEU A 309 -0.81 -3.80 18.00
N LEU A 310 -1.77 -2.88 17.83
CA LEU A 310 -3.08 -3.21 17.28
C LEU A 310 -2.98 -3.85 15.89
N LEU A 311 -2.12 -3.32 15.02
CA LEU A 311 -1.93 -3.85 13.67
C LEU A 311 -1.32 -5.26 13.68
N PHE A 312 -0.18 -5.42 14.35
CA PHE A 312 0.59 -6.67 14.25
C PHE A 312 0.12 -7.78 15.19
N LEU A 313 -0.63 -7.49 16.24
CA LEU A 313 -1.17 -8.49 17.16
C LEU A 313 -2.62 -8.88 16.86
N SER A 314 -3.23 -8.31 15.83
CA SER A 314 -4.54 -8.73 15.32
C SER A 314 -4.42 -9.91 14.36
N GLN A 315 -5.48 -10.70 14.24
CA GLN A 315 -5.59 -11.70 13.18
C GLN A 315 -5.61 -11.05 11.79
N GLY A 316 -5.53 -11.85 10.75
CA GLY A 316 -5.44 -11.37 9.36
C GLY A 316 -4.01 -11.05 8.96
N THR A 317 -3.87 -10.31 7.87
CA THR A 317 -2.57 -9.97 7.26
C THR A 317 -2.26 -8.50 7.49
N PRO A 318 -1.20 -8.14 8.21
CA PRO A 318 -0.83 -6.75 8.41
C PRO A 318 -0.22 -6.15 7.15
N LEU A 319 -0.68 -4.94 6.80
CA LEU A 319 -0.09 -4.09 5.78
C LEU A 319 0.49 -2.84 6.42
N LEU A 320 1.75 -2.58 6.16
CA LEU A 320 2.49 -1.40 6.58
C LEU A 320 2.72 -0.48 5.37
N GLN A 321 2.26 0.75 5.46
CA GLN A 321 2.59 1.77 4.45
C GLN A 321 4.05 2.19 4.64
N ALA A 322 4.83 2.15 3.58
CA ALA A 322 6.25 2.48 3.62
C ALA A 322 6.51 3.88 4.17
N GLY A 323 7.39 3.96 5.14
CA GLY A 323 7.72 5.18 5.87
C GLY A 323 7.04 5.30 7.24
N ASP A 324 5.95 4.60 7.51
CA ASP A 324 5.30 4.64 8.82
C ASP A 324 6.22 4.11 9.93
N GLU A 325 7.04 3.10 9.63
CA GLU A 325 8.02 2.50 10.55
C GLU A 325 9.16 3.44 10.95
N VAL A 326 9.32 4.53 10.22
CA VAL A 326 10.29 5.59 10.54
C VAL A 326 9.62 6.92 10.89
N GLY A 327 8.29 6.92 11.02
CA GLY A 327 7.52 8.11 11.39
C GLY A 327 7.47 9.18 10.30
N SER A 328 7.35 8.77 9.04
CA SER A 328 7.15 9.68 7.91
C SER A 328 5.87 10.48 8.07
N THR A 329 5.92 11.76 7.70
CA THR A 329 4.79 12.69 7.68
C THR A 329 4.60 13.27 6.30
N LYS A 330 3.35 13.51 5.94
CA LYS A 330 2.95 14.31 4.77
C LYS A 330 2.48 15.71 5.18
N ASN A 331 2.86 16.12 6.39
CA ASN A 331 2.49 17.41 6.99
C ASN A 331 0.97 17.64 7.03
N GLY A 332 0.20 16.58 7.30
CA GLY A 332 -1.26 16.65 7.36
C GLY A 332 -1.95 16.63 5.98
N ASN A 333 -1.20 16.41 4.88
CA ASN A 333 -1.82 16.17 3.59
C ASN A 333 -2.33 14.73 3.53
N ASN A 334 -3.66 14.57 3.53
CA ASN A 334 -4.30 13.25 3.49
C ASN A 334 -4.69 12.80 2.09
N ASN A 335 -4.31 13.54 1.03
CA ASN A 335 -4.67 13.26 -0.34
C ASN A 335 -3.54 13.65 -1.32
N SER A 336 -2.34 13.15 -1.09
CA SER A 336 -1.13 13.56 -1.82
C SER A 336 -1.02 13.02 -3.25
N TYR A 337 -2.15 12.81 -3.95
CA TYR A 337 -2.24 12.19 -5.26
C TYR A 337 -1.45 12.90 -6.37
N CYS A 338 -1.20 14.18 -6.21
CA CYS A 338 -0.49 15.03 -7.16
C CYS A 338 0.87 15.53 -6.66
N GLN A 339 1.39 14.97 -5.56
CA GLN A 339 2.61 15.46 -4.91
C GLN A 339 3.82 14.57 -5.22
N ASP A 340 4.45 14.79 -6.38
CA ASP A 340 5.75 14.17 -6.71
C ASP A 340 6.91 15.00 -6.14
N ASN A 341 6.94 15.13 -4.81
CA ASN A 341 7.91 15.92 -4.07
C ASN A 341 8.10 15.39 -2.64
N GLU A 342 8.79 16.15 -1.80
CA GLU A 342 9.12 15.79 -0.42
C GLU A 342 7.89 15.54 0.49
N ILE A 343 6.69 15.98 0.10
CA ILE A 343 5.45 15.62 0.82
C ILE A 343 5.20 14.11 0.74
N SER A 344 5.47 13.50 -0.41
CA SER A 344 5.21 12.08 -0.67
C SER A 344 6.44 11.19 -0.64
N TRP A 345 7.64 11.75 -0.86
CA TRP A 345 8.86 10.95 -0.89
C TRP A 345 9.32 10.60 0.52
N ILE A 346 9.85 9.40 0.69
CA ILE A 346 10.39 8.96 1.99
C ILE A 346 11.72 9.66 2.27
N ASN A 347 11.77 10.39 3.38
CA ASN A 347 13.02 10.93 3.92
C ASN A 347 13.72 9.87 4.79
N TRP A 348 14.75 9.25 4.23
CA TRP A 348 15.48 8.16 4.88
C TRP A 348 16.33 8.59 6.08
N ASN A 349 16.58 9.89 6.27
CA ASN A 349 17.23 10.40 7.49
C ASN A 349 16.37 10.11 8.74
N LEU A 350 15.06 9.90 8.57
CA LEU A 350 14.16 9.53 9.67
C LEU A 350 14.52 8.17 10.26
N LEU A 351 15.17 7.27 9.51
CA LEU A 351 15.62 5.98 10.04
C LEU A 351 16.59 6.17 11.22
N GLU A 352 17.47 7.15 11.16
CA GLU A 352 18.38 7.47 12.28
C GLU A 352 17.66 8.26 13.36
N THR A 353 16.91 9.30 12.96
CA THR A 353 16.23 10.20 13.90
C THR A 353 15.17 9.48 14.74
N ASN A 354 14.47 8.51 14.15
CA ASN A 354 13.40 7.72 14.76
C ASN A 354 13.76 6.24 14.85
N ARG A 355 15.03 5.93 15.07
CA ARG A 355 15.53 4.54 15.18
C ARG A 355 14.74 3.72 16.20
N ASP A 356 14.31 4.33 17.28
CA ASP A 356 13.50 3.68 18.31
C ASP A 356 12.12 3.22 17.82
N ILE A 357 11.51 3.91 16.85
CA ILE A 357 10.26 3.50 16.22
C ILE A 357 10.54 2.30 15.30
N PHE A 358 11.56 2.40 14.45
CA PHE A 358 11.95 1.31 13.55
C PHE A 358 12.25 0.01 14.31
N GLU A 359 13.08 0.07 15.35
CA GLU A 359 13.43 -1.11 16.16
C GLU A 359 12.21 -1.69 16.89
N PHE A 360 11.27 -0.83 17.30
CA PHE A 360 10.01 -1.30 17.90
C PHE A 360 9.15 -2.05 16.86
N VAL A 361 8.99 -1.52 15.66
CA VAL A 361 8.21 -2.17 14.58
C VAL A 361 8.84 -3.50 14.20
N LYS A 362 10.15 -3.52 13.98
CA LYS A 362 10.93 -4.73 13.71
C LYS A 362 10.73 -5.81 14.80
N TYR A 363 10.78 -5.40 16.07
CA TYR A 363 10.55 -6.30 17.20
C TYR A 363 9.12 -6.87 17.19
N VAL A 364 8.10 -6.03 16.96
CA VAL A 364 6.70 -6.50 16.98
C VAL A 364 6.41 -7.42 15.79
N ILE A 365 7.00 -7.15 14.61
CA ILE A 365 6.91 -8.07 13.47
C ILE A 365 7.54 -9.43 13.79
N ALA A 366 8.74 -9.44 14.37
CA ALA A 366 9.40 -10.68 14.79
C ALA A 366 8.56 -11.42 15.84
N PHE A 367 8.07 -10.71 16.85
CA PHE A 367 7.20 -11.26 17.89
C PHE A 367 5.93 -11.92 17.30
N ARG A 368 5.26 -11.25 16.35
CA ARG A 368 4.13 -11.85 15.63
C ARG A 368 4.52 -13.17 14.96
N LYS A 369 5.64 -13.19 14.24
CA LYS A 369 6.11 -14.40 13.52
C LYS A 369 6.40 -15.57 14.44
N GLU A 370 6.94 -15.31 15.63
CA GLU A 370 7.27 -16.31 16.63
C GLU A 370 6.03 -16.88 17.34
N HIS A 371 4.91 -16.16 17.34
CA HIS A 371 3.71 -16.51 18.09
C HIS A 371 2.50 -16.75 17.18
N SER A 372 2.28 -18.01 16.83
CA SER A 372 1.20 -18.43 15.89
C SER A 372 -0.21 -17.99 16.30
N VAL A 373 -0.43 -17.69 17.58
CA VAL A 373 -1.71 -17.18 18.09
C VAL A 373 -2.14 -15.85 17.42
N PHE A 374 -1.21 -15.06 16.87
CA PHE A 374 -1.51 -13.80 16.19
C PHE A 374 -1.73 -13.95 14.68
N HIS A 375 -1.45 -15.12 14.11
CA HIS A 375 -1.59 -15.38 12.68
C HIS A 375 -2.18 -16.76 12.39
N MET A 376 -3.28 -17.05 13.05
CA MET A 376 -3.99 -18.31 12.88
C MET A 376 -4.52 -18.51 11.48
N GLY A 377 -4.69 -19.75 11.03
CA GLY A 377 -5.25 -20.07 9.71
C GLY A 377 -6.74 -19.71 9.55
N THR A 378 -7.46 -19.57 10.67
CA THR A 378 -8.90 -19.21 10.71
C THR A 378 -9.18 -18.35 11.93
N GLU A 379 -10.38 -17.76 11.97
CA GLU A 379 -10.84 -16.97 13.11
C GLU A 379 -10.83 -17.78 14.42
N PRO A 380 -10.31 -17.22 15.53
CA PRO A 380 -10.35 -17.85 16.84
C PRO A 380 -11.79 -18.21 17.24
N LYS A 381 -12.01 -19.45 17.67
CA LYS A 381 -13.31 -19.88 18.17
C LYS A 381 -13.56 -19.32 19.58
N ASN A 382 -14.80 -18.96 19.86
CA ASN A 382 -15.20 -18.71 21.25
C ASN A 382 -15.14 -20.05 21.98
N THR A 383 -14.32 -20.14 23.01
CA THR A 383 -14.34 -21.27 23.98
C THR A 383 -15.35 -20.97 25.07
#